data_2dea205b98526f9499990ece6cbf4cce
#
_entry.id   2dea205b98526f9499990ece6cbf4cce
#
_cell.length_a   1.000
_cell.length_b   1.000
_cell.length_c   1.000
_cell.angle_alpha   90.00
_cell.angle_beta   90.00
_cell.angle_gamma   90.00
#
_symmetry.space_group_name_H-M   'P 1'
#
loop_
_entity.id
_entity.type
_entity.pdbx_description
1 polymer ?
#
loop_
_entity_poly.entity_id
_entity_poly.type
_entity_poly.pdbx_seq_one_letter_code
_entity_poly.pdbx_strand_id
1 'polypeptide(L)'
;MVIIGILMSKERIKKTALEIVKYIHGNIKACNIPNQKKENKFFAPLVYLCQTECDKILSNTKISLLERLLKCAKIIGDLQSGNCMQQTFLAFQRLLMRLIEDKLSNFSTCIPISVMTISNHAFLIIDNDIVCDPWLNFVGDLKDYCFANMKRKEYFGIRSDWTCFTNSEVYDEDS
;
A
#
# COMPACT_ATOMS: atom_id res chain seq x y z
N MET A 1 -9.04 -0.89 -37.24
CA MET A 1 -8.36 0.01 -36.27
C MET A 1 -7.95 -0.86 -35.08
N VAL A 2 -6.69 -1.28 -35.04
CA VAL A 2 -6.18 -2.13 -33.96
C VAL A 2 -5.85 -1.20 -32.79
N ILE A 3 -6.64 -1.23 -31.72
CA ILE A 3 -6.29 -0.54 -30.48
C ILE A 3 -5.21 -1.40 -29.81
N ILE A 4 -3.96 -1.06 -30.05
CA ILE A 4 -2.84 -1.64 -29.28
C ILE A 4 -2.91 -0.96 -27.91
N GLY A 5 -3.63 -1.58 -26.97
CA GLY A 5 -3.54 -1.25 -25.57
C GLY A 5 -2.11 -1.54 -25.12
N ILE A 6 -1.32 -0.50 -24.85
CA ILE A 6 0.02 -0.68 -24.29
C ILE A 6 -0.18 -1.14 -22.84
N LEU A 7 -0.12 -2.45 -22.62
CA LEU A 7 -0.03 -3.03 -21.26
C LEU A 7 1.20 -2.42 -20.57
N MET A 8 1.00 -1.91 -19.38
CA MET A 8 2.12 -1.44 -18.57
C MET A 8 3.05 -2.62 -18.29
N SER A 9 4.29 -2.54 -18.75
CA SER A 9 5.24 -3.64 -18.54
C SER A 9 5.52 -3.81 -17.04
N LYS A 10 5.83 -5.05 -16.63
CA LYS A 10 6.21 -5.39 -15.26
C LYS A 10 7.34 -4.48 -14.73
N GLU A 11 8.30 -4.17 -15.61
CA GLU A 11 9.41 -3.28 -15.28
C GLU A 11 8.96 -1.83 -15.02
N ARG A 12 7.98 -1.34 -15.76
CA ARG A 12 7.40 0.00 -15.51
C ARG A 12 6.66 0.04 -14.17
N ILE A 13 5.91 -1.02 -13.84
CA ILE A 13 5.23 -1.13 -12.54
C ILE A 13 6.26 -1.13 -11.41
N LYS A 14 7.32 -1.94 -11.50
CA LYS A 14 8.41 -1.98 -10.52
C LYS A 14 9.09 -0.62 -10.37
N LYS A 15 9.37 0.05 -11.47
CA LYS A 15 9.97 1.40 -11.45
C LYS A 15 9.07 2.39 -10.72
N THR A 16 7.78 2.41 -11.03
CA THR A 16 6.80 3.28 -10.35
C THR A 16 6.72 2.97 -8.85
N ALA A 17 6.63 1.68 -8.49
CA ALA A 17 6.62 1.26 -7.09
C ALA A 17 7.91 1.68 -6.36
N LEU A 18 9.08 1.57 -7.00
CA LEU A 18 10.34 2.01 -6.42
C LEU A 18 10.40 3.52 -6.19
N GLU A 19 9.86 4.31 -7.11
CA GLU A 19 9.75 5.77 -6.95
C GLU A 19 8.86 6.12 -5.75
N ILE A 20 7.76 5.39 -5.57
CA ILE A 20 6.84 5.55 -4.43
C ILE A 20 7.53 5.18 -3.11
N VAL A 21 8.24 4.06 -3.05
CA VAL A 21 9.00 3.65 -1.86
C VAL A 21 10.05 4.70 -1.49
N LYS A 22 10.81 5.19 -2.46
CA LYS A 22 11.79 6.28 -2.25
C LYS A 22 11.13 7.57 -1.74
N TYR A 23 9.96 7.92 -2.30
CA TYR A 23 9.20 9.07 -1.83
C TYR A 23 8.80 8.90 -0.36
N ILE A 24 8.27 7.73 0.02
CA ILE A 24 7.84 7.46 1.39
C ILE A 24 9.03 7.52 2.35
N HIS A 25 10.15 6.88 2.02
CA HIS A 25 11.36 6.95 2.82
C HIS A 25 11.92 8.36 2.99
N GLY A 26 11.81 9.22 1.97
CA GLY A 26 12.24 10.61 2.03
C GLY A 26 11.30 11.52 2.84
N ASN A 27 10.03 11.15 2.99
CA ASN A 27 9.00 11.99 3.61
C ASN A 27 8.52 11.49 4.98
N ILE A 28 8.53 10.19 5.25
CA ILE A 28 8.17 9.66 6.57
C ILE A 28 9.39 9.77 7.49
N LYS A 29 9.28 10.65 8.48
CA LYS A 29 10.35 10.96 9.44
C LYS A 29 10.22 10.20 10.75
N ALA A 30 8.99 9.76 11.08
CA ALA A 30 8.71 9.04 12.30
C ALA A 30 8.07 7.68 11.98
N CYS A 31 8.75 6.60 12.32
CA CYS A 31 8.28 5.22 12.14
C CYS A 31 8.84 4.30 13.22
N ASN A 32 8.26 3.11 13.33
CA ASN A 32 8.68 2.09 14.31
C ASN A 32 9.61 1.02 13.72
N ILE A 33 10.52 1.40 12.82
CA ILE A 33 11.47 0.44 12.24
C ILE A 33 12.39 -0.11 13.34
N PRO A 34 12.53 -1.44 13.47
CA PRO A 34 13.22 -2.07 14.59
C PRO A 34 14.69 -1.69 14.76
N ASN A 35 15.36 -1.31 13.68
CA ASN A 35 16.80 -1.00 13.65
C ASN A 35 17.17 0.47 13.88
N GLN A 36 16.20 1.37 13.98
CA GLN A 36 16.44 2.79 14.25
C GLN A 36 16.30 3.13 15.76
N LYS A 37 16.96 2.35 16.60
CA LYS A 37 16.76 2.39 18.07
C LYS A 37 17.08 3.71 18.77
N LYS A 38 17.86 4.62 18.18
CA LYS A 38 18.28 5.86 18.86
C LYS A 38 17.38 7.06 18.62
N GLU A 39 16.73 7.15 17.47
CA GLU A 39 15.89 8.29 17.10
C GLU A 39 14.40 8.08 17.42
N ASN A 40 13.96 6.84 17.52
CA ASN A 40 12.55 6.47 17.69
C ASN A 40 11.88 6.96 18.98
N LYS A 41 12.64 7.21 20.06
CA LYS A 41 12.04 7.68 21.32
C LYS A 41 11.41 9.07 21.21
N PHE A 42 11.97 9.93 20.38
CA PHE A 42 11.47 11.30 20.17
C PHE A 42 10.19 11.33 19.31
N PHE A 43 10.03 10.38 18.40
CA PHE A 43 8.94 10.36 17.42
C PHE A 43 7.80 9.41 17.80
N ALA A 44 7.93 8.59 18.86
CA ALA A 44 6.89 7.67 19.30
C ALA A 44 5.51 8.34 19.52
N PRO A 45 5.41 9.55 20.13
CA PRO A 45 4.13 10.24 20.24
C PRO A 45 3.50 10.56 18.89
N LEU A 46 4.29 10.91 17.87
CA LEU A 46 3.80 11.23 16.54
C LEU A 46 3.30 9.99 15.81
N VAL A 47 4.00 8.85 15.94
CA VAL A 47 3.53 7.56 15.42
C VAL A 47 2.22 7.15 16.08
N TYR A 48 2.11 7.31 17.41
CA TYR A 48 0.90 7.01 18.14
C TYR A 48 -0.28 7.93 17.74
N LEU A 49 -0.02 9.22 17.57
CA LEU A 49 -1.03 10.18 17.08
C LEU A 49 -1.52 9.78 15.68
N CYS A 50 -0.60 9.50 14.77
CA CYS A 50 -0.94 9.07 13.41
C CYS A 50 -1.80 7.79 13.44
N GLN A 51 -1.43 6.80 14.25
CA GLN A 51 -2.20 5.58 14.43
C GLN A 51 -3.61 5.88 14.94
N THR A 52 -3.73 6.68 16.01
CA THR A 52 -5.01 7.02 16.64
C THR A 52 -5.96 7.74 15.67
N GLU A 53 -5.44 8.68 14.87
CA GLU A 53 -6.26 9.40 13.88
C GLU A 53 -6.68 8.48 12.73
N CYS A 54 -5.79 7.58 12.27
CA CYS A 54 -6.15 6.57 11.28
C CYS A 54 -7.22 5.61 11.82
N ASP A 55 -7.09 5.12 13.05
CA ASP A 55 -8.06 4.20 13.67
C ASP A 55 -9.45 4.82 13.78
N LYS A 56 -9.55 6.11 14.12
CA LYS A 56 -10.81 6.87 14.12
C LYS A 56 -11.47 6.89 12.74
N ILE A 57 -10.67 7.09 11.69
CA ILE A 57 -11.17 7.10 10.31
C ILE A 57 -11.60 5.70 9.89
N LEU A 58 -10.77 4.69 10.16
CA LEU A 58 -11.03 3.30 9.78
C LEU A 58 -12.28 2.74 10.47
N SER A 59 -12.60 3.19 11.67
CA SER A 59 -13.83 2.82 12.40
C SER A 59 -15.10 3.48 11.86
N ASN A 60 -14.99 4.50 11.01
CA ASN A 60 -16.16 5.19 10.45
C ASN A 60 -16.78 4.39 9.30
N THR A 61 -17.78 3.57 9.60
CA THR A 61 -18.49 2.74 8.61
C THR A 61 -19.46 3.51 7.69
N LYS A 62 -19.64 4.82 7.90
CA LYS A 62 -20.54 5.66 7.08
C LYS A 62 -19.93 6.02 5.72
N ILE A 63 -18.64 5.85 5.54
CA ILE A 63 -17.90 6.10 4.30
C ILE A 63 -17.24 4.81 3.81
N SER A 64 -17.01 4.72 2.49
CA SER A 64 -16.40 3.53 1.88
C SER A 64 -15.00 3.26 2.45
N LEU A 65 -14.56 2.01 2.40
CA LEU A 65 -13.22 1.64 2.83
C LEU A 65 -12.15 2.38 2.02
N LEU A 66 -12.36 2.51 0.69
CA LEU A 66 -11.45 3.30 -0.15
C LEU A 66 -11.32 4.74 0.36
N GLU A 67 -12.43 5.41 0.64
CA GLU A 67 -12.41 6.78 1.15
C GLU A 67 -11.69 6.87 2.49
N ARG A 68 -11.88 5.87 3.38
CA ARG A 68 -11.15 5.79 4.66
C ARG A 68 -9.65 5.68 4.44
N LEU A 69 -9.21 4.80 3.52
CA LEU A 69 -7.78 4.62 3.21
C LEU A 69 -7.17 5.91 2.65
N LEU A 70 -7.87 6.60 1.75
CA LEU A 70 -7.39 7.86 1.18
C LEU A 70 -7.30 8.98 2.23
N LYS A 71 -8.24 9.04 3.17
CA LYS A 71 -8.19 9.97 4.31
C LYS A 71 -7.04 9.65 5.26
N CYS A 72 -6.81 8.37 5.56
CA CYS A 72 -5.64 7.93 6.33
C CYS A 72 -4.33 8.34 5.62
N ALA A 73 -4.21 8.06 4.33
CA ALA A 73 -3.02 8.41 3.56
C ALA A 73 -2.71 9.92 3.60
N LYS A 74 -3.76 10.78 3.57
CA LYS A 74 -3.58 12.22 3.74
C LYS A 74 -2.99 12.57 5.11
N ILE A 75 -3.55 12.03 6.21
CA ILE A 75 -3.04 12.26 7.57
C ILE A 75 -1.58 11.80 7.70
N ILE A 76 -1.26 10.63 7.16
CA ILE A 76 0.09 10.06 7.18
C ILE A 76 1.07 11.01 6.48
N GLY A 77 0.68 11.54 5.32
CA GLY A 77 1.47 12.52 4.57
C GLY A 77 1.65 13.84 5.32
N ASP A 78 0.59 14.36 5.93
CA ASP A 78 0.60 15.60 6.70
C ASP A 78 1.47 15.49 7.97
N LEU A 79 1.35 14.38 8.70
CA LEU A 79 2.13 14.10 9.91
C LEU A 79 3.55 13.57 9.62
N GLN A 80 3.83 13.16 8.39
CA GLN A 80 5.09 12.51 7.99
C GLN A 80 5.47 11.34 8.92
N SER A 81 4.47 10.56 9.32
CA SER A 81 4.62 9.52 10.34
C SER A 81 3.75 8.31 10.04
N GLY A 82 4.22 7.12 10.41
CA GLY A 82 3.44 5.91 10.31
C GLY A 82 4.25 4.61 10.40
N ASN A 83 3.59 3.55 10.86
CA ASN A 83 4.12 2.19 10.85
C ASN A 83 3.89 1.51 9.49
N CYS A 84 4.10 0.20 9.39
CA CYS A 84 3.97 -0.54 8.14
C CYS A 84 2.59 -0.38 7.47
N MET A 85 1.50 -0.44 8.24
CA MET A 85 0.14 -0.30 7.71
C MET A 85 -0.09 1.11 7.16
N GLN A 86 0.28 2.15 7.91
CA GLN A 86 0.14 3.54 7.47
C GLN A 86 1.00 3.82 6.22
N GLN A 87 2.24 3.37 6.19
CA GLN A 87 3.09 3.52 5.01
C GLN A 87 2.51 2.80 3.79
N THR A 88 1.89 1.63 3.99
CA THR A 88 1.19 0.89 2.94
C THR A 88 -0.01 1.67 2.40
N PHE A 89 -0.80 2.34 3.25
CA PHE A 89 -1.92 3.19 2.80
C PHE A 89 -1.43 4.38 1.98
N LEU A 90 -0.33 5.01 2.39
CA LEU A 90 0.27 6.09 1.61
C LEU A 90 0.80 5.60 0.26
N ALA A 91 1.44 4.42 0.22
CA ALA A 91 1.88 3.81 -1.03
C ALA A 91 0.69 3.48 -1.95
N PHE A 92 -0.39 2.93 -1.40
CA PHE A 92 -1.62 2.62 -2.13
C PHE A 92 -2.20 3.89 -2.78
N GLN A 93 -2.36 4.97 -2.01
CA GLN A 93 -2.85 6.25 -2.55
C GLN A 93 -1.96 6.77 -3.69
N ARG A 94 -0.65 6.77 -3.51
CA ARG A 94 0.30 7.25 -4.51
C ARG A 94 0.25 6.42 -5.79
N LEU A 95 0.17 5.11 -5.66
CA LEU A 95 0.06 4.22 -6.80
C LEU A 95 -1.27 4.43 -7.54
N LEU A 96 -2.36 4.54 -6.80
CA LEU A 96 -3.68 4.82 -7.36
C LEU A 96 -3.70 6.12 -8.16
N MET A 97 -3.11 7.19 -7.63
CA MET A 97 -3.01 8.47 -8.33
C MET A 97 -2.21 8.35 -9.63
N ARG A 98 -1.08 7.62 -9.63
CA ARG A 98 -0.30 7.37 -10.84
C ARG A 98 -1.07 6.59 -11.89
N LEU A 99 -1.85 5.57 -11.48
CA LEU A 99 -2.69 4.80 -12.41
C LEU A 99 -3.83 5.66 -13.00
N ILE A 100 -4.40 6.58 -12.21
CA ILE A 100 -5.39 7.53 -12.72
C ILE A 100 -4.77 8.47 -13.75
N GLU A 101 -3.60 9.04 -13.45
CA GLU A 101 -2.86 9.90 -14.38
C GLU A 101 -2.53 9.15 -15.68
N ASP A 102 -2.05 7.92 -15.59
CA ASP A 102 -1.75 7.07 -16.74
C ASP A 102 -3.01 6.74 -17.57
N LYS A 103 -4.15 6.47 -16.93
CA LYS A 103 -5.42 6.20 -17.60
C LYS A 103 -5.94 7.43 -18.36
N LEU A 104 -5.84 8.62 -17.77
CA LEU A 104 -6.20 9.88 -18.43
C LEU A 104 -5.30 10.18 -19.63
N SER A 105 -4.09 9.64 -19.65
CA SER A 105 -3.14 9.73 -20.77
C SER A 105 -3.32 8.65 -21.85
N ASN A 106 -4.48 7.99 -21.90
CA ASN A 106 -4.83 6.89 -22.84
C ASN A 106 -4.09 5.57 -22.62
N PHE A 107 -3.52 5.31 -21.45
CA PHE A 107 -3.01 4.00 -21.10
C PHE A 107 -4.14 3.15 -20.48
N SER A 108 -4.66 2.22 -21.25
CA SER A 108 -5.63 1.22 -20.78
C SER A 108 -4.92 0.18 -19.93
N THR A 109 -4.60 0.50 -18.69
CA THR A 109 -3.98 -0.47 -17.80
C THR A 109 -4.92 -0.87 -16.68
N CYS A 110 -5.27 -2.13 -16.72
CA CYS A 110 -6.10 -2.80 -15.73
C CYS A 110 -5.21 -3.53 -14.72
N ILE A 111 -4.61 -2.81 -13.78
CA ILE A 111 -3.68 -3.41 -12.83
C ILE A 111 -4.37 -3.53 -11.47
N PRO A 112 -4.58 -4.75 -10.95
CA PRO A 112 -5.08 -4.93 -9.60
C PRO A 112 -4.02 -4.51 -8.58
N ILE A 113 -4.47 -3.83 -7.52
CA ILE A 113 -3.66 -3.43 -6.37
C ILE A 113 -4.34 -3.94 -5.12
N SER A 114 -3.63 -4.71 -4.32
CA SER A 114 -4.12 -5.24 -3.06
C SER A 114 -3.26 -4.78 -1.89
N VAL A 115 -3.90 -4.31 -0.83
CA VAL A 115 -3.29 -4.15 0.50
C VAL A 115 -3.33 -5.49 1.18
N MET A 116 -2.17 -6.06 1.44
CA MET A 116 -2.03 -7.37 2.09
C MET A 116 -1.54 -7.22 3.51
N THR A 117 -1.94 -8.17 4.35
CA THR A 117 -1.46 -8.27 5.73
C THR A 117 -0.96 -9.68 6.03
N ILE A 118 0.10 -9.76 6.84
CA ILE A 118 0.63 -10.98 7.43
C ILE A 118 0.90 -10.68 8.90
N SER A 119 0.33 -11.48 9.82
CA SER A 119 0.55 -11.23 11.25
C SER A 119 0.41 -9.74 11.62
N ASN A 120 1.52 -9.07 11.89
CA ASN A 120 1.61 -7.65 12.30
C ASN A 120 2.28 -6.76 11.24
N HIS A 121 2.32 -7.20 9.98
CA HIS A 121 2.94 -6.44 8.89
C HIS A 121 1.98 -6.26 7.71
N ALA A 122 2.14 -5.16 6.97
CA ALA A 122 1.34 -4.82 5.80
C ALA A 122 2.21 -4.34 4.64
N PHE A 123 1.79 -4.65 3.41
CA PHE A 123 2.46 -4.30 2.16
C PHE A 123 1.46 -4.32 0.99
N LEU A 124 1.87 -3.87 -0.19
CA LEU A 124 1.07 -3.97 -1.41
C LEU A 124 1.48 -5.17 -2.27
N ILE A 125 0.49 -5.79 -2.91
CA ILE A 125 0.70 -6.60 -4.11
C ILE A 125 0.07 -5.87 -5.30
N ILE A 126 0.85 -5.74 -6.36
CA ILE A 126 0.48 -5.07 -7.60
C ILE A 126 0.54 -6.13 -8.71
N ASP A 127 -0.49 -6.19 -9.55
CA ASP A 127 -0.60 -7.15 -10.67
C ASP A 127 -0.38 -8.61 -10.24
N ASN A 128 -0.84 -8.95 -9.03
CA ASN A 128 -0.76 -10.28 -8.40
C ASN A 128 0.67 -10.82 -8.15
N ASP A 129 1.72 -10.13 -8.52
CA ASP A 129 3.07 -10.67 -8.50
C ASP A 129 4.16 -9.69 -8.01
N ILE A 130 3.92 -8.39 -8.05
CA ILE A 130 4.89 -7.38 -7.63
C ILE A 130 4.58 -6.93 -6.22
N VAL A 131 5.53 -7.09 -5.30
CA VAL A 131 5.45 -6.57 -3.95
C VAL A 131 6.01 -5.14 -3.90
N CYS A 132 5.30 -4.27 -3.21
CA CYS A 132 5.76 -2.95 -2.82
C CYS A 132 5.60 -2.80 -1.31
N ASP A 133 6.72 -2.82 -0.60
CA ASP A 133 6.79 -2.71 0.86
C ASP A 133 7.62 -1.50 1.25
N PRO A 134 6.98 -0.37 1.53
CA PRO A 134 7.71 0.84 1.91
C PRO A 134 8.46 0.68 3.24
N TRP A 135 7.91 -0.07 4.18
CA TRP A 135 8.50 -0.23 5.51
C TRP A 135 9.82 -1.03 5.49
N LEU A 136 9.90 -2.06 4.63
CA LEU A 136 11.13 -2.83 4.41
C LEU A 136 12.04 -2.25 3.32
N ASN A 137 11.61 -1.16 2.66
CA ASN A 137 12.31 -0.61 1.48
C ASN A 137 12.47 -1.66 0.36
N PHE A 138 11.42 -2.45 0.12
CA PHE A 138 11.45 -3.53 -0.85
C PHE A 138 10.48 -3.29 -2.00
N VAL A 139 10.97 -3.50 -3.23
CA VAL A 139 10.16 -3.65 -4.45
C VAL A 139 10.74 -4.79 -5.26
N GLY A 140 9.92 -5.78 -5.57
CA GLY A 140 10.38 -6.96 -6.31
C GLY A 140 9.28 -7.96 -6.58
N ASP A 141 9.66 -9.09 -7.15
CA ASP A 141 8.72 -10.18 -7.39
C ASP A 141 8.30 -10.83 -6.06
N LEU A 142 7.04 -11.24 -5.98
CA LEU A 142 6.49 -11.87 -4.78
C LEU A 142 7.28 -13.11 -4.35
N LYS A 143 7.78 -13.91 -5.30
CA LYS A 143 8.60 -15.09 -5.02
C LYS A 143 9.92 -14.78 -4.30
N ASP A 144 10.45 -13.57 -4.49
CA ASP A 144 11.72 -13.11 -3.92
C ASP A 144 11.53 -12.35 -2.59
N TYR A 145 10.26 -12.17 -2.18
CA TYR A 145 9.93 -11.44 -0.96
C TYR A 145 10.16 -12.29 0.29
N CYS A 146 10.72 -11.70 1.33
CA CYS A 146 11.05 -12.42 2.58
C CYS A 146 9.86 -13.10 3.27
N PHE A 147 8.64 -12.65 3.00
CA PHE A 147 7.40 -13.24 3.50
C PHE A 147 6.60 -13.98 2.42
N ALA A 148 7.24 -14.37 1.30
CA ALA A 148 6.57 -15.02 0.16
C ALA A 148 5.76 -16.27 0.54
N ASN A 149 6.26 -17.05 1.50
CA ASN A 149 5.68 -18.33 1.93
C ASN A 149 4.77 -18.19 3.17
N MET A 150 4.54 -16.98 3.66
CA MET A 150 3.65 -16.79 4.81
C MET A 150 2.19 -16.68 4.37
N LYS A 151 1.26 -17.20 5.21
CA LYS A 151 -0.18 -17.02 5.02
C LYS A 151 -0.51 -15.53 4.99
N ARG A 152 -1.12 -15.06 3.92
CA ARG A 152 -1.49 -13.67 3.69
C ARG A 152 -2.99 -13.50 3.74
N LYS A 153 -3.44 -12.35 4.24
CA LYS A 153 -4.83 -11.92 4.19
C LYS A 153 -4.92 -10.64 3.38
N GLU A 154 -5.82 -10.59 2.42
CA GLU A 154 -6.13 -9.35 1.73
C GLU A 154 -6.97 -8.45 2.64
N TYR A 155 -6.47 -7.25 2.90
CA TYR A 155 -7.19 -6.24 3.67
C TYR A 155 -8.12 -5.43 2.76
N PHE A 156 -7.65 -5.07 1.58
CA PHE A 156 -8.38 -4.27 0.60
C PHE A 156 -7.73 -4.40 -0.78
N GLY A 157 -8.55 -4.36 -1.84
CA GLY A 157 -8.05 -4.35 -3.21
C GLY A 157 -8.90 -3.50 -4.14
N ILE A 158 -8.28 -3.05 -5.23
CA ILE A 158 -8.91 -2.40 -6.37
C ILE A 158 -8.56 -3.17 -7.64
N ARG A 159 -9.56 -3.41 -8.48
CA ARG A 159 -9.42 -3.94 -9.83
C ARG A 159 -9.54 -2.83 -10.87
N SER A 160 -9.19 -3.18 -12.07
CA SER A 160 -9.13 -2.31 -13.24
C SER A 160 -10.41 -1.58 -13.61
N ASP A 161 -11.55 -2.16 -13.29
CA ASP A 161 -12.87 -1.56 -13.49
C ASP A 161 -13.24 -0.57 -12.37
N TRP A 162 -12.30 -0.28 -11.47
CA TRP A 162 -12.48 0.52 -10.26
C TRP A 162 -13.44 -0.11 -9.25
N THR A 163 -13.78 -1.39 -9.42
CA THR A 163 -14.51 -2.12 -8.39
C THR A 163 -13.60 -2.36 -7.19
N CYS A 164 -14.05 -1.89 -6.04
CA CYS A 164 -13.41 -2.17 -4.77
C CYS A 164 -13.90 -3.53 -4.28
N PHE A 165 -13.00 -4.34 -3.76
CA PHE A 165 -13.36 -5.59 -3.10
C PHE A 165 -12.63 -5.70 -1.77
N THR A 166 -13.31 -6.30 -0.82
CA THR A 166 -12.72 -6.71 0.46
C THR A 166 -12.94 -8.21 0.57
N ASN A 167 -11.88 -8.97 0.69
CA ASN A 167 -12.05 -10.37 1.08
C ASN A 167 -12.21 -10.43 2.58
N SER A 168 -13.47 -10.49 3.02
CA SER A 168 -13.82 -10.87 4.39
C SER A 168 -13.74 -12.38 4.61
N GLU A 169 -13.54 -13.15 3.55
CA GLU A 169 -13.43 -14.59 3.63
C GLU A 169 -12.02 -14.98 4.05
N VAL A 170 -11.93 -15.37 5.30
CA VAL A 170 -10.81 -16.15 5.82
C VAL A 170 -10.85 -17.48 5.06
N TYR A 171 -9.87 -17.74 4.22
CA TYR A 171 -9.61 -19.11 3.81
C TYR A 171 -9.07 -19.83 5.04
N ASP A 172 -9.97 -20.42 5.82
CA ASP A 172 -9.66 -21.52 6.71
C ASP A 172 -9.40 -22.75 5.83
N GLU A 173 -8.19 -22.87 5.33
CA GLU A 173 -7.67 -24.16 4.90
C GLU A 173 -6.97 -24.81 6.10
N ASP A 174 -7.77 -25.27 7.07
CA ASP A 174 -7.41 -26.37 7.93
C ASP A 174 -7.97 -27.63 7.28
N SER A 175 -7.13 -28.34 6.53
CA SER A 175 -7.24 -29.78 6.31
C SER A 175 -5.97 -30.30 5.63
#